data_89456956859e28f9c588a69bb518898f
#
_entry.id   89456956859e28f9c588a69bb518898f
#
_cell.length_a   1.000
_cell.length_b   1.000
_cell.length_c   1.000
_cell.angle_alpha   90.00
_cell.angle_beta   90.00
_cell.angle_gamma   90.00
#
_symmetry.space_group_name_H-M   'P 1'
#
loop_
_entity.id
_entity.type
_entity.pdbx_description
1 polymer ?
#
loop_
_entity_poly.entity_id
_entity_poly.type
_entity_poly.pdbx_seq_one_letter_code
_entity_poly.pdbx_strand_id
1 'polypeptide(L)'
;DYCWGNPISDNAEDSLASSFIDSILRLEKSQEITMGLIYGYYDKVLTPYHLQLCDGQQRLTTLFLIIGVINRMLPGNKYRDLLISNFELLEDDNEPHLLYGIRESSLYFLSDLTLHYFLKDSLSVNELGDQSWFLNSYHHDPTIASIIRALTTIECKLKDCKNLELLGDFLILKLKFLFYDMDNRQNGEETFVVINTTGEPLTANQNLKPQIMMANPSYSRCTNDSQKGVFNAAQDWEIMETWFWKHRKKNEYDTSTEGMLAFLHCVRILES
;
A
#
# COMPACT_ATOMS: atom_id res chain seq x y z
N ASP A 1 -4.07 -0.14 -3.27
CA ASP A 1 -4.00 -1.07 -2.13
C ASP A 1 -2.71 -1.86 -2.14
N TYR A 2 -2.17 -2.17 -0.97
CA TYR A 2 -1.08 -3.13 -0.85
C TYR A 2 -1.64 -4.55 -0.75
N CYS A 3 -1.17 -5.44 -1.62
CA CYS A 3 -1.68 -6.81 -1.69
C CYS A 3 -0.57 -7.89 -1.73
N TRP A 4 0.71 -7.53 -1.82
CA TRP A 4 1.82 -8.50 -1.93
C TRP A 4 2.02 -9.37 -0.69
N GLY A 5 1.47 -8.98 0.48
CA GLY A 5 1.44 -9.82 1.66
C GLY A 5 0.36 -10.91 1.62
N ASN A 6 -0.56 -10.86 0.65
CA ASN A 6 -1.59 -11.88 0.53
C ASN A 6 -1.00 -13.19 -0.01
N PRO A 7 -1.44 -14.36 0.50
CA PRO A 7 -1.03 -15.63 -0.05
C PRO A 7 -1.50 -15.80 -1.49
N ILE A 8 -0.67 -16.43 -2.29
CA ILE A 8 -0.95 -16.79 -3.71
C ILE A 8 -1.31 -18.27 -3.88
N SER A 9 -1.22 -19.06 -2.79
CA SER A 9 -1.56 -20.48 -2.75
C SER A 9 -2.23 -20.83 -1.43
N ASP A 10 -2.66 -22.08 -1.26
CA ASP A 10 -3.18 -22.59 0.03
C ASP A 10 -2.14 -22.55 1.16
N ASN A 11 -0.87 -22.38 0.83
CA ASN A 11 0.19 -22.16 1.79
C ASN A 11 0.28 -20.67 2.13
N ALA A 12 -0.01 -20.33 3.38
CA ALA A 12 0.01 -18.95 3.88
C ALA A 12 1.38 -18.24 3.78
N GLU A 13 2.46 -19.00 3.63
CA GLU A 13 3.82 -18.47 3.48
C GLU A 13 4.15 -18.05 2.04
N ASP A 14 3.38 -18.53 1.05
CA ASP A 14 3.56 -18.20 -0.35
C ASP A 14 2.89 -16.87 -0.67
N SER A 15 3.67 -15.81 -0.76
CA SER A 15 3.22 -14.48 -1.15
C SER A 15 4.22 -13.81 -2.09
N LEU A 16 3.77 -12.80 -2.84
CA LEU A 16 4.68 -12.01 -3.68
C LEU A 16 5.72 -11.28 -2.83
N ALA A 17 5.34 -10.82 -1.63
CA ALA A 17 6.30 -10.24 -0.69
C ALA A 17 7.37 -11.26 -0.28
N SER A 18 6.98 -12.51 0.02
CA SER A 18 7.90 -13.59 0.35
C SER A 18 8.93 -13.82 -0.77
N SER A 19 8.45 -13.96 -2.00
CA SER A 19 9.30 -14.17 -3.19
C SER A 19 10.22 -12.97 -3.45
N PHE A 20 9.71 -11.76 -3.27
CA PHE A 20 10.48 -10.54 -3.45
C PHE A 20 11.62 -10.41 -2.42
N ILE A 21 11.35 -10.69 -1.14
CA ILE A 21 12.37 -10.71 -0.09
C ILE A 21 13.44 -11.76 -0.39
N ASP A 22 13.04 -12.97 -0.79
CA ASP A 22 14.00 -14.01 -1.15
C ASP A 22 14.90 -13.59 -2.31
N SER A 23 14.33 -12.92 -3.31
CA SER A 23 15.12 -12.37 -4.40
C SER A 23 16.16 -11.37 -3.92
N ILE A 24 15.76 -10.44 -3.04
CA ILE A 24 16.68 -9.44 -2.44
C ILE A 24 17.78 -10.11 -1.61
N LEU A 25 17.43 -11.10 -0.78
CA LEU A 25 18.41 -11.79 0.06
C LEU A 25 19.48 -12.53 -0.74
N ARG A 26 19.15 -13.00 -1.96
CA ARG A 26 20.07 -13.69 -2.88
C ARG A 26 20.97 -12.74 -3.67
N LEU A 27 20.64 -11.44 -3.75
CA LEU A 27 21.43 -10.48 -4.53
C LEU A 27 22.83 -10.29 -3.96
N GLU A 28 23.80 -10.06 -4.85
CA GLU A 28 25.16 -9.69 -4.50
C GLU A 28 25.21 -8.25 -3.94
N LYS A 29 25.54 -8.11 -2.65
CA LYS A 29 25.51 -6.79 -1.93
C LYS A 29 26.68 -5.87 -2.27
N SER A 30 27.67 -6.35 -2.99
CA SER A 30 28.85 -5.55 -3.39
C SER A 30 28.57 -4.65 -4.59
N GLN A 31 27.58 -4.96 -5.44
CA GLN A 31 27.31 -4.29 -6.72
C GLN A 31 26.01 -3.47 -6.67
N GLU A 32 25.94 -2.44 -7.52
CA GLU A 32 24.68 -1.75 -7.78
C GLU A 32 23.76 -2.61 -8.65
N ILE A 33 22.50 -2.67 -8.27
CA ILE A 33 21.49 -3.51 -8.95
C ILE A 33 20.26 -2.65 -9.26
N THR A 34 19.81 -2.70 -10.50
CA THR A 34 18.57 -2.04 -10.92
C THR A 34 17.40 -3.01 -10.84
N MET A 35 16.40 -2.69 -10.02
CA MET A 35 15.21 -3.51 -9.73
C MET A 35 14.03 -3.23 -10.68
N GLY A 36 14.25 -2.48 -11.74
CA GLY A 36 13.23 -2.17 -12.71
C GLY A 36 12.78 -0.71 -12.71
N LEU A 37 11.60 -0.47 -13.24
CA LEU A 37 11.06 0.85 -13.51
C LEU A 37 10.01 1.24 -12.46
N ILE A 38 9.97 2.53 -12.14
CA ILE A 38 8.95 3.16 -11.30
C ILE A 38 8.39 4.33 -12.11
N TYR A 39 7.08 4.45 -12.15
CA TYR A 39 6.38 5.57 -12.79
C TYR A 39 5.68 6.41 -11.75
N GLY A 40 5.77 7.72 -11.89
CA GLY A 40 5.10 8.64 -11.00
C GLY A 40 5.22 10.09 -11.47
N TYR A 41 4.64 11.00 -10.72
CA TYR A 41 4.76 12.43 -10.93
C TYR A 41 4.85 13.14 -9.58
N TYR A 42 5.50 14.28 -9.56
CA TYR A 42 5.56 15.13 -8.38
C TYR A 42 4.30 15.98 -8.28
N ASP A 43 3.55 15.81 -7.17
CA ASP A 43 2.45 16.70 -6.87
C ASP A 43 3.00 18.01 -6.30
N LYS A 44 2.98 19.06 -7.14
CA LYS A 44 3.49 20.39 -6.81
C LYS A 44 2.51 21.23 -5.98
N VAL A 45 1.29 20.74 -5.81
CA VAL A 45 0.24 21.42 -5.01
C VAL A 45 0.45 21.13 -3.52
N LEU A 46 0.91 19.94 -3.20
CA LEU A 46 1.19 19.52 -1.83
C LEU A 46 2.56 20.04 -1.38
N THR A 47 2.64 20.52 -0.15
CA THR A 47 3.89 20.96 0.47
C THR A 47 4.06 20.18 1.79
N PRO A 48 5.16 19.41 1.98
CA PRO A 48 6.26 19.15 1.04
C PRO A 48 5.82 18.38 -0.22
N TYR A 49 6.65 18.38 -1.25
CA TYR A 49 6.34 17.70 -2.51
C TYR A 49 6.15 16.20 -2.29
N HIS A 50 4.99 15.71 -2.70
CA HIS A 50 4.69 14.28 -2.69
C HIS A 50 4.95 13.68 -4.07
N LEU A 51 5.65 12.54 -4.09
CA LEU A 51 5.77 11.72 -5.27
C LEU A 51 4.55 10.80 -5.36
N GLN A 52 3.67 11.06 -6.31
CA GLN A 52 2.52 10.21 -6.60
C GLN A 52 2.95 9.05 -7.50
N LEU A 53 2.86 7.83 -6.99
CA LEU A 53 3.28 6.64 -7.72
C LEU A 53 2.13 6.11 -8.58
N CYS A 54 2.39 5.93 -9.87
CA CYS A 54 1.49 5.26 -10.81
C CYS A 54 1.78 3.77 -10.91
N ASP A 55 3.06 3.38 -10.83
CA ASP A 55 3.50 1.98 -10.73
C ASP A 55 4.70 1.87 -9.78
N GLY A 56 4.94 0.65 -9.29
CA GLY A 56 6.00 0.34 -8.34
C GLY A 56 5.59 0.43 -6.88
N GLN A 57 4.32 0.78 -6.59
CA GLN A 57 3.82 0.93 -5.21
C GLN A 57 4.05 -0.32 -4.36
N GLN A 58 3.78 -1.51 -4.89
CA GLN A 58 3.94 -2.77 -4.14
C GLN A 58 5.40 -3.01 -3.77
N ARG A 59 6.31 -2.78 -4.71
CA ARG A 59 7.77 -2.93 -4.51
C ARG A 59 8.30 -1.95 -3.47
N LEU A 60 7.95 -0.68 -3.60
CA LEU A 60 8.39 0.36 -2.67
C LEU A 60 7.80 0.17 -1.28
N THR A 61 6.52 -0.23 -1.18
CA THR A 61 5.93 -0.57 0.11
C THR A 61 6.66 -1.72 0.76
N THR A 62 6.92 -2.81 0.03
CA THR A 62 7.65 -3.95 0.61
C THR A 62 9.06 -3.54 1.06
N LEU A 63 9.77 -2.71 0.30
CA LEU A 63 11.08 -2.17 0.70
C LEU A 63 10.98 -1.29 1.95
N PHE A 64 9.99 -0.43 2.04
CA PHE A 64 9.74 0.38 3.23
C PHE A 64 9.51 -0.49 4.47
N LEU A 65 8.71 -1.55 4.35
CA LEU A 65 8.50 -2.51 5.43
C LEU A 65 9.79 -3.23 5.82
N ILE A 66 10.60 -3.65 4.85
CA ILE A 66 11.91 -4.30 5.12
C ILE A 66 12.84 -3.34 5.86
N ILE A 67 12.97 -2.09 5.41
CA ILE A 67 13.80 -1.07 6.05
C ILE A 67 13.30 -0.79 7.48
N GLY A 68 11.98 -0.71 7.67
CA GLY A 68 11.37 -0.55 8.99
C GLY A 68 11.71 -1.68 9.95
N VAL A 69 11.62 -2.94 9.51
CA VAL A 69 11.98 -4.10 10.32
C VAL A 69 13.49 -4.14 10.61
N ILE A 70 14.34 -3.85 9.61
CA ILE A 70 15.80 -3.76 9.81
C ILE A 70 16.13 -2.66 10.83
N ASN A 71 15.52 -1.47 10.70
CA ASN A 71 15.74 -0.37 11.63
C ASN A 71 15.41 -0.76 13.08
N ARG A 72 14.29 -1.46 13.26
CA ARG A 72 13.86 -1.96 14.57
C ARG A 72 14.81 -3.02 15.14
N MET A 73 15.35 -3.92 14.30
CA MET A 73 16.23 -5.01 14.72
C MET A 73 17.67 -4.52 14.98
N LEU A 74 18.03 -3.31 14.53
CA LEU A 74 19.34 -2.70 14.75
C LEU A 74 19.29 -1.68 15.90
N PRO A 75 20.34 -1.57 16.71
CA PRO A 75 20.39 -0.56 17.74
C PRO A 75 20.50 0.86 17.15
N GLY A 76 19.90 1.84 17.82
CA GLY A 76 20.11 3.26 17.53
C GLY A 76 19.28 3.85 16.38
N ASN A 77 18.28 3.14 15.87
CA ASN A 77 17.38 3.67 14.81
C ASN A 77 18.13 4.26 13.61
N LYS A 78 19.11 3.54 13.10
CA LYS A 78 20.03 3.98 12.02
C LYS A 78 19.31 4.51 10.78
N TYR A 79 18.14 3.95 10.45
CA TYR A 79 17.37 4.26 9.24
C TYR A 79 16.12 5.09 9.52
N ARG A 80 16.01 5.72 10.69
CA ARG A 80 14.89 6.55 11.10
C ARG A 80 14.52 7.61 10.04
N ASP A 81 15.52 8.32 9.54
CA ASP A 81 15.32 9.43 8.58
C ASP A 81 14.83 8.98 7.20
N LEU A 82 14.77 7.66 6.94
CA LEU A 82 14.15 7.08 5.74
C LEU A 82 12.71 6.65 5.99
N LEU A 83 12.31 6.55 7.24
CA LEU A 83 10.97 6.10 7.63
C LEU A 83 10.02 7.25 7.90
N ILE A 84 10.53 8.31 8.51
CA ILE A 84 9.73 9.49 8.88
C ILE A 84 10.36 10.79 8.39
N SER A 85 9.50 11.74 8.06
CA SER A 85 9.89 13.10 7.72
C SER A 85 10.37 13.85 8.95
N ASN A 86 11.43 14.66 8.77
CA ASN A 86 11.93 15.61 9.77
C ASN A 86 11.50 17.05 9.44
N PHE A 87 10.42 17.25 8.71
CA PHE A 87 9.97 18.58 8.36
C PHE A 87 9.39 19.29 9.59
N GLU A 88 10.10 20.35 10.04
CA GLU A 88 9.71 21.23 11.15
C GLU A 88 8.49 22.13 10.87
N LEU A 89 7.82 21.95 9.72
CA LEU A 89 6.78 22.87 9.24
C LEU A 89 5.35 22.49 9.60
N LEU A 90 5.12 21.30 10.14
CA LEU A 90 3.81 20.82 10.54
C LEU A 90 3.83 20.49 12.04
N GLU A 91 2.77 20.82 12.75
CA GLU A 91 2.62 20.51 14.18
C GLU A 91 2.71 19.01 14.51
N ASP A 92 2.63 18.14 13.48
CA ASP A 92 2.86 16.70 13.53
C ASP A 92 4.12 16.31 12.73
N ASP A 93 5.29 16.50 13.33
CA ASP A 93 6.63 16.30 12.74
C ASP A 93 6.99 14.85 12.39
N ASN A 94 6.05 13.92 12.30
CA ASN A 94 6.33 12.49 12.21
C ASN A 94 5.58 11.79 11.07
N GLU A 95 5.33 12.48 9.98
CA GLU A 95 4.68 11.88 8.82
C GLU A 95 5.60 10.80 8.19
N PRO A 96 5.12 9.57 7.98
CA PRO A 96 5.92 8.53 7.33
C PRO A 96 6.21 8.91 5.87
N HIS A 97 7.38 8.51 5.37
CA HIS A 97 7.75 8.75 3.97
C HIS A 97 6.92 7.94 2.97
N LEU A 98 6.15 6.95 3.43
CA LEU A 98 5.20 6.20 2.63
C LEU A 98 3.78 6.46 3.13
N LEU A 99 2.92 6.93 2.22
CA LEU A 99 1.52 7.23 2.51
C LEU A 99 0.59 6.48 1.56
N TYR A 100 -0.51 6.00 2.10
CA TYR A 100 -1.63 5.46 1.34
C TYR A 100 -2.85 6.38 1.54
N GLY A 101 -3.06 7.30 0.58
CA GLY A 101 -4.14 8.29 0.65
C GLY A 101 -5.54 7.79 0.26
N ILE A 102 -5.68 6.48 -0.03
CA ILE A 102 -6.97 5.91 -0.50
C ILE A 102 -7.95 5.78 0.66
N ARG A 103 -7.49 5.36 1.86
CA ARG A 103 -8.31 5.19 3.06
C ARG A 103 -7.63 5.86 4.24
N GLU A 104 -8.43 6.51 5.08
CA GLU A 104 -7.94 7.09 6.32
C GLU A 104 -7.32 6.03 7.24
N SER A 105 -7.91 4.82 7.29
CA SER A 105 -7.36 3.71 8.08
C SER A 105 -5.94 3.33 7.65
N SER A 106 -5.69 3.18 6.36
CA SER A 106 -4.34 2.86 5.85
C SER A 106 -3.34 3.98 6.09
N LEU A 107 -3.80 5.24 5.96
CA LEU A 107 -2.98 6.43 6.18
C LEU A 107 -2.51 6.50 7.64
N TYR A 108 -3.44 6.47 8.58
CA TYR A 108 -3.13 6.52 10.02
C TYR A 108 -2.35 5.30 10.47
N PHE A 109 -2.69 4.11 9.96
CA PHE A 109 -1.96 2.88 10.31
C PHE A 109 -0.47 2.95 9.97
N LEU A 110 -0.09 3.50 8.81
CA LEU A 110 1.32 3.62 8.44
C LEU A 110 2.07 4.59 9.34
N SER A 111 1.42 5.66 9.79
CA SER A 111 1.97 6.58 10.79
C SER A 111 2.18 5.87 12.13
N ASP A 112 1.13 5.22 12.64
CA ASP A 112 1.19 4.47 13.90
C ASP A 112 2.21 3.33 13.86
N LEU A 113 2.24 2.57 12.76
CA LEU A 113 3.21 1.50 12.55
C LEU A 113 4.64 2.02 12.60
N THR A 114 4.90 3.14 11.95
CA THR A 114 6.23 3.74 11.93
C THR A 114 6.65 4.19 13.33
N LEU A 115 5.79 4.93 14.02
CA LEU A 115 6.09 5.49 15.33
C LEU A 115 6.15 4.45 16.46
N HIS A 116 5.25 3.47 16.42
CA HIS A 116 5.05 2.54 17.52
C HIS A 116 5.67 1.17 17.31
N TYR A 117 6.04 0.83 16.06
CA TYR A 117 6.64 -0.46 15.76
C TYR A 117 8.04 -0.33 15.15
N PHE A 118 8.25 0.45 14.08
CA PHE A 118 9.56 0.53 13.43
C PHE A 118 10.61 1.30 14.24
N LEU A 119 10.18 2.23 15.08
CA LEU A 119 11.07 3.05 15.92
C LEU A 119 11.17 2.57 17.36
N LYS A 120 10.52 1.45 17.73
CA LYS A 120 10.54 0.88 19.08
C LYS A 120 10.88 -0.61 19.06
N ASP A 121 11.71 -1.05 20.00
CA ASP A 121 12.30 -2.40 20.00
C ASP A 121 11.42 -3.49 20.64
N SER A 122 10.27 -3.16 21.23
CA SER A 122 9.64 -3.99 22.24
C SER A 122 8.45 -4.86 21.78
N LEU A 123 8.01 -4.75 20.50
CA LEU A 123 6.79 -5.40 20.02
C LEU A 123 7.08 -6.46 18.96
N SER A 124 6.38 -7.58 19.00
CA SER A 124 6.31 -8.55 17.92
C SER A 124 5.15 -8.17 16.95
N VAL A 125 5.25 -8.57 15.68
CA VAL A 125 4.14 -8.39 14.71
C VAL A 125 2.83 -9.00 15.22
N ASN A 126 2.91 -10.13 15.93
CA ASN A 126 1.73 -10.83 16.46
C ASN A 126 1.01 -10.04 17.57
N GLU A 127 1.68 -9.08 18.19
CA GLU A 127 1.15 -8.27 19.30
C GLU A 127 0.58 -6.93 18.80
N LEU A 128 0.68 -6.63 17.51
CA LEU A 128 0.23 -5.34 16.96
C LEU A 128 -1.27 -5.11 17.19
N GLY A 129 -2.07 -6.15 16.98
CA GLY A 129 -3.53 -6.06 17.14
C GLY A 129 -4.01 -5.80 18.57
N ASP A 130 -3.16 -6.07 19.57
CA ASP A 130 -3.48 -5.91 21.00
C ASP A 130 -3.02 -4.53 21.54
N GLN A 131 -2.38 -3.71 20.71
CA GLN A 131 -1.86 -2.43 21.14
C GLN A 131 -2.95 -1.36 21.25
N SER A 132 -2.81 -0.46 22.23
CA SER A 132 -3.77 0.63 22.45
C SER A 132 -3.91 1.61 21.27
N TRP A 133 -2.88 1.73 20.44
CA TRP A 133 -2.90 2.55 19.23
C TRP A 133 -3.51 1.83 18.02
N PHE A 134 -3.70 0.49 18.09
CA PHE A 134 -4.29 -0.28 17.01
C PHE A 134 -5.80 -0.08 16.98
N LEU A 135 -6.26 0.79 16.10
CA LEU A 135 -7.68 1.16 16.02
C LEU A 135 -8.55 0.01 15.50
N ASN A 136 -9.81 -0.03 15.95
CA ASN A 136 -10.75 -1.06 15.49
C ASN A 136 -10.98 -1.02 13.97
N SER A 137 -10.87 0.15 13.34
CA SER A 137 -10.96 0.32 11.88
C SER A 137 -9.85 -0.42 11.13
N TYR A 138 -8.67 -0.61 11.74
CA TYR A 138 -7.54 -1.31 11.13
C TYR A 138 -7.81 -2.80 10.86
N HIS A 139 -8.61 -3.45 11.71
CA HIS A 139 -9.00 -4.85 11.52
C HIS A 139 -9.81 -5.09 10.23
N HIS A 140 -10.36 -4.05 9.66
CA HIS A 140 -11.27 -4.13 8.52
C HIS A 140 -10.66 -3.61 7.20
N ASP A 141 -9.41 -3.19 7.23
CA ASP A 141 -8.71 -2.67 6.05
C ASP A 141 -7.88 -3.79 5.38
N PRO A 142 -8.14 -4.12 4.10
CA PRO A 142 -7.43 -5.16 3.39
C PRO A 142 -5.94 -4.85 3.19
N THR A 143 -5.59 -3.57 3.01
CA THR A 143 -4.20 -3.13 2.91
C THR A 143 -3.45 -3.39 4.20
N ILE A 144 -4.05 -3.06 5.36
CA ILE A 144 -3.45 -3.30 6.67
C ILE A 144 -3.27 -4.79 6.92
N ALA A 145 -4.29 -5.59 6.64
CA ALA A 145 -4.19 -7.04 6.77
C ALA A 145 -3.05 -7.63 5.91
N SER A 146 -2.86 -7.11 4.69
CA SER A 146 -1.76 -7.51 3.81
C SER A 146 -0.39 -7.05 4.35
N ILE A 147 -0.30 -5.82 4.87
CA ILE A 147 0.94 -5.30 5.49
C ILE A 147 1.35 -6.16 6.68
N ILE A 148 0.43 -6.52 7.57
CA ILE A 148 0.73 -7.35 8.75
C ILE A 148 1.26 -8.72 8.33
N ARG A 149 0.66 -9.37 7.32
CA ARG A 149 1.17 -10.64 6.79
C ARG A 149 2.57 -10.50 6.19
N ALA A 150 2.80 -9.44 5.42
CA ALA A 150 4.11 -9.15 4.88
C ALA A 150 5.15 -8.94 5.99
N LEU A 151 4.81 -8.18 7.05
CA LEU A 151 5.69 -7.97 8.20
C LEU A 151 6.04 -9.28 8.91
N THR A 152 5.07 -10.18 9.10
CA THR A 152 5.32 -11.51 9.68
C THR A 152 6.34 -12.29 8.84
N THR A 153 6.18 -12.28 7.53
CA THR A 153 7.12 -12.91 6.59
C THR A 153 8.51 -12.26 6.63
N ILE A 154 8.56 -10.92 6.64
CA ILE A 154 9.81 -10.14 6.71
C ILE A 154 10.56 -10.46 8.00
N GLU A 155 9.90 -10.38 9.17
CA GLU A 155 10.55 -10.71 10.44
C GLU A 155 11.10 -12.12 10.46
N CYS A 156 10.33 -13.10 9.99
CA CYS A 156 10.76 -14.49 9.95
C CYS A 156 12.05 -14.64 9.11
N LYS A 157 12.07 -14.09 7.91
CA LYS A 157 13.21 -14.22 6.99
C LYS A 157 14.45 -13.42 7.43
N LEU A 158 14.26 -12.29 8.10
CA LEU A 158 15.37 -11.46 8.57
C LEU A 158 16.00 -11.97 9.88
N LYS A 159 15.31 -12.80 10.67
CA LYS A 159 15.88 -13.43 11.87
C LYS A 159 17.15 -14.23 11.57
N ASP A 160 17.21 -14.87 10.42
CA ASP A 160 18.36 -15.68 10.00
C ASP A 160 19.42 -14.88 9.23
N CYS A 161 19.17 -13.59 9.00
CA CYS A 161 20.11 -12.74 8.28
C CYS A 161 21.31 -12.36 9.15
N LYS A 162 22.51 -12.82 8.74
CA LYS A 162 23.73 -12.65 9.51
C LYS A 162 24.22 -11.19 9.61
N ASN A 163 23.86 -10.35 8.67
CA ASN A 163 24.31 -8.94 8.63
C ASN A 163 23.18 -8.03 8.12
N LEU A 164 22.31 -7.63 9.03
CA LEU A 164 21.18 -6.74 8.74
C LEU A 164 21.65 -5.34 8.34
N GLU A 165 22.74 -4.85 8.91
CA GLU A 165 23.28 -3.54 8.56
C GLU A 165 23.77 -3.49 7.11
N LEU A 166 24.52 -4.51 6.67
CA LEU A 166 24.95 -4.63 5.29
C LEU A 166 23.76 -4.71 4.33
N LEU A 167 22.73 -5.45 4.72
CA LEU A 167 21.48 -5.53 3.93
C LEU A 167 20.79 -4.17 3.84
N GLY A 168 20.63 -3.45 4.95
CA GLY A 168 20.03 -2.12 4.98
C GLY A 168 20.80 -1.13 4.12
N ASP A 169 22.13 -1.07 4.29
CA ASP A 169 22.98 -0.19 3.49
C ASP A 169 22.95 -0.54 1.99
N PHE A 170 22.88 -1.83 1.64
CA PHE A 170 22.68 -2.27 0.27
C PHE A 170 21.37 -1.77 -0.32
N LEU A 171 20.25 -1.92 0.40
CA LEU A 171 18.94 -1.47 -0.06
C LEU A 171 18.89 0.03 -0.34
N ILE A 172 19.63 0.82 0.44
CA ILE A 172 19.60 2.28 0.35
C ILE A 172 20.60 2.81 -0.67
N LEU A 173 21.80 2.26 -0.68
CA LEU A 173 22.90 2.83 -1.45
C LEU A 173 23.11 2.19 -2.81
N LYS A 174 22.72 0.92 -2.98
CA LYS A 174 23.05 0.12 -4.16
C LYS A 174 21.86 -0.42 -4.91
N LEU A 175 20.70 -0.54 -4.28
CA LEU A 175 19.48 -0.92 -4.97
C LEU A 175 18.89 0.32 -5.69
N LYS A 176 18.81 0.25 -7.00
CA LYS A 176 18.38 1.37 -7.85
C LYS A 176 17.08 1.04 -8.55
N PHE A 177 16.30 2.07 -8.81
CA PHE A 177 15.16 2.04 -9.72
C PHE A 177 15.38 3.04 -10.84
N LEU A 178 14.91 2.72 -12.03
CA LEU A 178 14.74 3.71 -13.07
C LEU A 178 13.43 4.44 -12.80
N PHE A 179 13.51 5.73 -12.59
CA PHE A 179 12.32 6.56 -12.37
C PHE A 179 11.94 7.27 -13.67
N TYR A 180 10.69 7.13 -14.07
CA TYR A 180 10.13 7.87 -15.18
C TYR A 180 9.12 8.88 -14.64
N ASP A 181 9.47 10.17 -14.79
CA ASP A 181 8.59 11.28 -14.40
C ASP A 181 7.50 11.47 -15.45
N MET A 182 6.26 11.34 -15.04
CA MET A 182 5.09 11.53 -15.90
C MET A 182 4.69 13.01 -16.02
N ASP A 183 5.43 13.91 -15.37
CA ASP A 183 5.23 15.35 -15.34
C ASP A 183 3.94 15.83 -14.66
N ASN A 184 2.82 15.17 -14.90
CA ASN A 184 1.53 15.54 -14.32
C ASN A 184 0.60 14.33 -14.14
N ARG A 185 -0.50 14.55 -13.39
CA ARG A 185 -1.50 13.56 -13.08
C ARG A 185 -2.16 12.95 -14.32
N GLN A 186 -2.51 13.75 -15.31
CA GLN A 186 -3.21 13.26 -16.50
C GLN A 186 -2.36 12.25 -17.27
N ASN A 187 -1.08 12.56 -17.51
CA ASN A 187 -0.15 11.62 -18.15
C ASN A 187 0.03 10.35 -17.31
N GLY A 188 0.05 10.49 -15.98
CA GLY A 188 0.11 9.36 -15.06
C GLY A 188 -1.09 8.44 -15.19
N GLU A 189 -2.31 8.96 -15.22
CA GLU A 189 -3.54 8.20 -15.39
C GLU A 189 -3.60 7.48 -16.74
N GLU A 190 -3.25 8.17 -17.83
CA GLU A 190 -3.21 7.59 -19.18
C GLU A 190 -2.18 6.44 -19.27
N THR A 191 -0.98 6.66 -18.75
CA THR A 191 0.07 5.62 -18.75
C THR A 191 -0.26 4.45 -17.85
N PHE A 192 -0.88 4.69 -16.69
CA PHE A 192 -1.36 3.62 -15.81
C PHE A 192 -2.31 2.67 -16.56
N VAL A 193 -3.25 3.21 -17.33
CA VAL A 193 -4.16 2.40 -18.17
C VAL A 193 -3.37 1.57 -19.19
N VAL A 194 -2.43 2.19 -19.90
CA VAL A 194 -1.61 1.49 -20.92
C VAL A 194 -0.77 0.37 -20.31
N ILE A 195 -0.08 0.66 -19.20
CA ILE A 195 0.79 -0.34 -18.55
C ILE A 195 -0.02 -1.52 -18.02
N ASN A 196 -1.15 -1.25 -17.37
CA ASN A 196 -2.01 -2.30 -16.82
C ASN A 196 -2.72 -3.12 -17.91
N THR A 197 -2.95 -2.56 -19.09
CA THR A 197 -3.49 -3.33 -20.22
C THR A 197 -2.45 -4.23 -20.88
N THR A 198 -1.16 -3.95 -20.68
CA THR A 198 -0.04 -4.76 -21.22
C THR A 198 0.60 -5.69 -20.18
N GLY A 199 0.27 -5.54 -18.90
CA GLY A 199 0.74 -6.33 -17.76
C GLY A 199 -0.27 -7.34 -17.26
N GLU A 200 -0.30 -7.53 -15.94
CA GLU A 200 -1.33 -8.34 -15.29
C GLU A 200 -2.70 -7.67 -15.46
N PRO A 201 -3.71 -8.35 -16.00
CA PRO A 201 -4.99 -7.71 -16.27
C PRO A 201 -5.64 -7.21 -14.99
N LEU A 202 -6.17 -5.98 -15.04
CA LEU A 202 -6.98 -5.43 -13.95
C LEU A 202 -8.11 -6.41 -13.61
N THR A 203 -8.41 -6.54 -12.33
CA THR A 203 -9.59 -7.29 -11.90
C THR A 203 -10.86 -6.69 -12.51
N ALA A 204 -11.91 -7.49 -12.63
CA ALA A 204 -13.16 -7.01 -13.19
C ALA A 204 -13.72 -5.79 -12.45
N ASN A 205 -13.56 -5.71 -11.13
CA ASN A 205 -13.93 -4.56 -10.32
C ASN A 205 -13.11 -3.31 -10.67
N GLN A 206 -11.80 -3.45 -10.85
CA GLN A 206 -10.91 -2.35 -11.23
C GLN A 206 -11.23 -1.80 -12.62
N ASN A 207 -11.67 -2.67 -13.55
CA ASN A 207 -12.12 -2.26 -14.88
C ASN A 207 -13.48 -1.57 -14.85
N LEU A 208 -14.40 -1.99 -13.98
CA LEU A 208 -15.73 -1.42 -13.85
C LEU A 208 -15.75 -0.08 -13.11
N LYS A 209 -14.89 0.10 -12.12
CA LYS A 209 -14.82 1.32 -11.28
C LYS A 209 -14.80 2.61 -12.11
N PRO A 210 -13.87 2.82 -13.08
CA PRO A 210 -13.84 4.01 -13.89
C PRO A 210 -15.09 4.18 -14.77
N GLN A 211 -15.61 3.09 -15.32
CA GLN A 211 -16.79 3.14 -16.21
C GLN A 211 -18.04 3.60 -15.44
N ILE A 212 -18.26 3.07 -14.24
CA ILE A 212 -19.39 3.47 -13.40
C ILE A 212 -19.23 4.94 -12.94
N MET A 213 -18.03 5.38 -12.61
CA MET A 213 -17.75 6.76 -12.21
C MET A 213 -17.95 7.75 -13.34
N MET A 214 -17.57 7.38 -14.58
CA MET A 214 -17.73 8.25 -15.77
C MET A 214 -19.17 8.25 -16.31
N ALA A 215 -19.91 7.15 -16.16
CA ALA A 215 -21.24 7.01 -16.73
C ALA A 215 -22.33 7.83 -16.02
N ASN A 216 -22.05 8.43 -14.87
CA ASN A 216 -23.06 9.14 -14.09
C ASN A 216 -22.76 10.64 -13.95
N PRO A 217 -23.03 11.46 -15.00
CA PRO A 217 -22.79 12.92 -14.98
C PRO A 217 -23.67 13.66 -13.96
N SER A 218 -24.69 13.02 -13.41
CA SER A 218 -25.51 13.60 -12.33
C SER A 218 -24.75 13.71 -11.01
N TYR A 219 -23.74 12.87 -10.78
CA TYR A 219 -22.89 12.94 -9.60
C TYR A 219 -21.97 14.18 -9.59
N SER A 220 -21.64 14.73 -10.76
CA SER A 220 -20.81 15.94 -10.86
C SER A 220 -21.64 17.24 -10.88
N ARG A 221 -22.98 17.20 -10.87
CA ARG A 221 -23.85 18.38 -10.96
C ARG A 221 -24.48 18.85 -9.65
N CYS A 222 -24.27 18.18 -8.54
CA CYS A 222 -24.75 18.64 -7.22
C CYS A 222 -23.81 19.68 -6.58
N THR A 223 -23.34 20.68 -7.34
CA THR A 223 -22.44 21.72 -6.85
C THR A 223 -23.15 23.00 -6.42
N ASN A 224 -24.44 23.01 -6.23
CA ASN A 224 -25.15 24.20 -5.72
C ASN A 224 -26.24 23.85 -4.73
N ASP A 225 -25.86 23.31 -3.57
CA ASP A 225 -26.51 23.62 -2.31
C ASP A 225 -25.72 23.08 -1.11
N SER A 226 -25.30 24.04 -0.28
CA SER A 226 -25.03 23.93 1.16
C SER A 226 -24.76 22.53 1.73
N GLN A 227 -23.51 22.15 1.89
CA GLN A 227 -22.97 21.29 2.97
C GLN A 227 -23.72 20.00 3.37
N LYS A 228 -24.57 19.43 2.54
CA LYS A 228 -25.17 18.12 2.77
C LYS A 228 -25.03 17.25 1.52
N GLY A 229 -24.06 16.33 1.58
CA GLY A 229 -24.02 15.17 0.70
C GLY A 229 -23.45 15.42 -0.70
N VAL A 230 -22.22 15.87 -0.79
CA VAL A 230 -21.41 15.54 -1.97
C VAL A 230 -21.16 14.04 -1.90
N PHE A 231 -22.05 13.26 -2.50
CA PHE A 231 -21.82 11.85 -2.73
C PHE A 231 -20.61 11.73 -3.66
N ASN A 232 -19.50 11.34 -3.09
CA ASN A 232 -18.31 11.05 -3.85
C ASN A 232 -18.43 9.60 -4.32
N ALA A 233 -18.70 9.37 -5.61
CA ALA A 233 -18.83 8.03 -6.18
C ALA A 233 -17.61 7.14 -5.84
N ALA A 234 -16.42 7.72 -5.71
CA ALA A 234 -15.22 7.04 -5.25
C ALA A 234 -15.36 6.56 -3.82
N GLN A 235 -15.87 7.40 -2.92
CA GLN A 235 -16.07 7.07 -1.51
C GLN A 235 -17.15 5.98 -1.34
N ASP A 236 -18.24 6.08 -2.08
CA ASP A 236 -19.30 5.05 -2.06
C ASP A 236 -18.79 3.70 -2.56
N TRP A 237 -17.95 3.72 -3.61
CA TRP A 237 -17.30 2.51 -4.09
C TRP A 237 -16.43 1.87 -3.02
N GLU A 238 -15.63 2.64 -2.32
CA GLU A 238 -14.76 2.16 -1.25
C GLU A 238 -15.54 1.63 -0.05
N ILE A 239 -16.67 2.27 0.28
CA ILE A 239 -17.59 1.77 1.30
C ILE A 239 -18.12 0.39 0.90
N MET A 240 -18.52 0.20 -0.37
CA MET A 240 -18.94 -1.10 -0.88
C MET A 240 -17.82 -2.13 -0.85
N GLU A 241 -16.63 -1.82 -1.35
CA GLU A 241 -15.47 -2.72 -1.29
C GLU A 241 -15.16 -3.13 0.17
N THR A 242 -15.17 -2.17 1.08
CA THR A 242 -14.97 -2.41 2.52
C THR A 242 -16.05 -3.31 3.10
N TRP A 243 -17.31 -3.11 2.70
CA TRP A 243 -18.42 -3.94 3.15
C TRP A 243 -18.25 -5.41 2.71
N PHE A 244 -17.95 -5.66 1.43
CA PHE A 244 -17.70 -6.99 0.91
C PHE A 244 -16.48 -7.63 1.56
N TRP A 245 -15.43 -6.86 1.82
CA TRP A 245 -14.27 -7.33 2.56
C TRP A 245 -14.62 -7.79 3.99
N LYS A 246 -15.43 -7.03 4.72
CA LYS A 246 -15.87 -7.38 6.07
C LYS A 246 -16.68 -8.68 6.11
N HIS A 247 -17.49 -8.91 5.08
CA HIS A 247 -18.45 -10.04 5.03
C HIS A 247 -17.94 -11.22 4.22
N ARG A 248 -16.65 -11.21 3.82
CA ARG A 248 -16.05 -12.35 3.11
C ARG A 248 -16.00 -13.58 4.00
N LYS A 249 -15.95 -14.77 3.41
CA LYS A 249 -15.73 -16.01 4.14
C LYS A 249 -14.32 -16.02 4.75
N LYS A 250 -14.22 -16.32 6.04
CA LYS A 250 -12.96 -16.20 6.79
C LYS A 250 -11.81 -17.08 6.31
N ASN A 251 -12.08 -18.12 5.53
CA ASN A 251 -11.10 -19.13 5.11
C ASN A 251 -10.82 -19.11 3.60
N GLU A 252 -11.38 -18.16 2.85
CA GLU A 252 -11.18 -18.05 1.41
C GLU A 252 -10.51 -16.72 1.11
N TYR A 253 -9.41 -16.76 0.33
CA TYR A 253 -8.72 -15.57 -0.11
C TYR A 253 -9.56 -14.82 -1.13
N ASP A 254 -9.73 -13.54 -0.89
CA ASP A 254 -10.33 -12.51 -1.76
C ASP A 254 -11.67 -12.86 -2.41
N THR A 255 -12.59 -13.41 -1.64
CA THR A 255 -14.01 -13.54 -2.06
C THR A 255 -14.74 -12.20 -2.06
N SER A 256 -14.11 -11.12 -1.58
CA SER A 256 -14.68 -9.77 -1.58
C SER A 256 -14.93 -9.25 -3.00
N THR A 257 -13.96 -9.46 -3.89
CA THR A 257 -14.05 -9.07 -5.31
C THR A 257 -15.15 -9.86 -6.03
N GLU A 258 -15.22 -11.17 -5.81
CA GLU A 258 -16.27 -12.02 -6.38
C GLU A 258 -17.67 -11.65 -5.85
N GLY A 259 -17.80 -11.42 -4.55
CA GLY A 259 -19.03 -10.99 -3.90
C GLY A 259 -19.54 -9.66 -4.45
N MET A 260 -18.66 -8.68 -4.61
CA MET A 260 -18.98 -7.38 -5.16
C MET A 260 -19.40 -7.48 -6.64
N LEU A 261 -18.71 -8.29 -7.46
CA LEU A 261 -19.09 -8.55 -8.85
C LEU A 261 -20.48 -9.20 -8.95
N ALA A 262 -20.74 -10.22 -8.13
CA ALA A 262 -22.05 -10.87 -8.10
C ALA A 262 -23.16 -9.86 -7.76
N PHE A 263 -22.93 -8.97 -6.79
CA PHE A 263 -23.85 -7.89 -6.45
C PHE A 263 -24.09 -6.95 -7.63
N LEU A 264 -23.05 -6.47 -8.30
CA LEU A 264 -23.17 -5.58 -9.46
C LEU A 264 -23.90 -6.25 -10.62
N HIS A 265 -23.69 -7.55 -10.84
CA HIS A 265 -24.47 -8.33 -11.80
C HIS A 265 -25.96 -8.39 -11.46
N CYS A 266 -26.29 -8.59 -10.18
CA CYS A 266 -27.68 -8.56 -9.73
C CYS A 266 -28.33 -7.19 -9.95
N VAL A 267 -27.65 -6.10 -9.62
CA VAL A 267 -28.13 -4.73 -9.87
C VAL A 267 -28.41 -4.52 -11.35
N ARG A 268 -27.50 -4.92 -12.24
CA ARG A 268 -27.67 -4.80 -13.69
C ARG A 268 -28.88 -5.56 -14.20
N ILE A 269 -29.19 -6.75 -13.67
CA ILE A 269 -30.36 -7.55 -14.06
C ILE A 269 -31.65 -6.87 -13.59
N LEU A 270 -31.62 -6.20 -12.43
CA LEU A 270 -32.80 -5.52 -11.88
C LEU A 270 -33.13 -4.21 -12.61
N GLU A 271 -32.16 -3.60 -13.26
CA GLU A 271 -32.31 -2.34 -14.02
C GLU A 271 -32.62 -2.59 -15.51
N SER A 272 -32.49 -3.83 -16.01
CA SER A 272 -32.78 -4.23 -17.38
C SER A 272 -34.24 -4.69 -17.54
#